data_aa9efeeeaa4204aa4ce911c468add5de
#
_entry.id   aa9efeeeaa4204aa4ce911c468add5de
#
_cell.length_a   1.000
_cell.length_b   1.000
_cell.length_c   1.000
_cell.angle_alpha   90.00
_cell.angle_beta   90.00
_cell.angle_gamma   90.00
#
_symmetry.space_group_name_H-M   'P 1'
#
loop_
_entity.id
_entity.type
_entity.pdbx_description
1 polymer ?
#
loop_
_entity_poly.entity_id
_entity_poly.type
_entity_poly.pdbx_seq_one_letter_code
_entity_poly.pdbx_strand_id
1 'polypeptide(L)'
;EEREVYTEAGFDEKEQAYFHGEKREESFTMEEIGEKENFIGDFGGVLYFYKISGNKKDQKRFYYKDFTGRVNLAKKFGGIKIYRDQFRVRPYGEYGDNDFDWLELSARRNRSPAGLGKENGNWRVGSEQILGTVSISRKNTNLEAAANRNGIQEGIGFSQLKRILLFVISEFERDRQFVGRKLARY
;
A
#
# COMPACT_ATOMS: atom_id res chain seq x y z
N GLU A 1 -12.37 -0.19 8.70
CA GLU A 1 -11.00 -0.68 8.44
C GLU A 1 -10.04 -0.13 9.48
N GLU A 2 -9.29 -1.02 10.11
CA GLU A 2 -8.21 -0.65 11.01
C GLU A 2 -6.94 -0.49 10.20
N ARG A 3 -6.23 0.61 10.38
CA ARG A 3 -4.90 0.79 9.83
C ARG A 3 -3.96 1.38 10.87
N GLU A 4 -2.73 0.97 10.82
CA GLU A 4 -1.67 1.60 11.60
C GLU A 4 -1.18 2.85 10.86
N VAL A 5 -1.37 4.00 11.48
CA VAL A 5 -0.93 5.28 10.96
C VAL A 5 0.09 5.86 11.91
N TYR A 6 1.25 6.17 11.39
CA TYR A 6 2.29 6.85 12.14
C TYR A 6 2.18 8.35 11.90
N THR A 7 1.63 9.06 12.87
CA THR A 7 1.39 10.51 12.80
C THR A 7 2.64 11.32 13.08
N GLU A 8 3.56 10.74 13.82
CA GLU A 8 4.88 11.32 14.11
C GLU A 8 5.95 10.27 13.89
N ALA A 9 7.03 10.67 13.27
CA ALA A 9 8.19 9.83 13.10
C ALA A 9 9.45 10.69 13.19
N GLY A 10 10.49 10.13 13.77
CA GLY A 10 11.75 10.81 13.92
C GLY A 10 12.88 9.83 14.19
N PHE A 11 14.04 10.40 14.49
CA PHE A 11 15.23 9.64 14.84
C PHE A 11 15.78 10.16 16.16
N ASP A 12 15.92 9.28 17.13
CA ASP A 12 16.57 9.58 18.39
C ASP A 12 18.08 9.36 18.25
N GLU A 13 18.85 10.45 18.34
CA GLU A 13 20.31 10.40 18.18
C GLU A 13 20.98 9.62 19.32
N LYS A 14 20.41 9.63 20.52
CA LYS A 14 20.99 8.91 21.67
C LYS A 14 20.80 7.41 21.54
N GLU A 15 19.61 6.99 21.11
CA GLU A 15 19.29 5.59 20.93
C GLU A 15 19.66 5.09 19.55
N GLN A 16 19.98 5.98 18.61
CA GLN A 16 20.20 5.68 17.19
C GLN A 16 19.06 4.87 16.58
N ALA A 17 17.85 5.20 17.00
CA ALA A 17 16.63 4.49 16.63
C ALA A 17 15.59 5.45 16.07
N TYR A 18 14.77 4.94 15.15
CA TYR A 18 13.58 5.64 14.72
C TYR A 18 12.49 5.45 15.78
N PHE A 19 11.79 6.52 16.11
CA PHE A 19 10.54 6.42 16.85
C PHE A 19 9.36 6.58 15.90
N HIS A 20 8.27 5.96 16.27
CA HIS A 20 7.00 6.03 15.58
C HIS A 20 6.01 6.74 16.48
N GLY A 21 5.08 7.45 15.86
CA GLY A 21 3.96 8.03 16.55
C GLY A 21 2.97 6.98 17.05
N GLU A 22 1.89 7.46 17.62
CA GLU A 22 0.86 6.58 18.14
C GLU A 22 0.18 5.76 17.04
N LYS A 23 -0.14 4.51 17.38
CA LYS A 23 -1.04 3.69 16.57
C LYS A 23 -2.41 4.37 16.54
N ARG A 24 -2.94 4.56 15.34
CA ARG A 24 -4.27 5.10 15.13
C ARG A 24 -5.17 4.08 14.48
N GLU A 25 -6.38 3.99 15.01
CA GLU A 25 -7.49 3.31 14.37
C GLU A 25 -8.37 4.36 13.71
N GLU A 26 -8.65 4.17 12.43
CA GLU A 26 -9.52 5.05 11.67
C GLU A 26 -10.58 4.22 10.96
N SER A 27 -11.82 4.69 11.05
CA SER A 27 -12.95 4.09 10.35
C SER A 27 -13.41 5.03 9.24
N PHE A 28 -13.73 4.46 8.10
CA PHE A 28 -14.24 5.19 6.95
C PHE A 28 -15.58 4.62 6.53
N THR A 29 -16.53 5.49 6.27
CA THR A 29 -17.81 5.13 5.68
C THR A 29 -17.67 4.85 4.18
N MET A 30 -18.63 4.15 3.60
CA MET A 30 -18.64 3.92 2.16
C MET A 30 -18.71 5.24 1.37
N GLU A 31 -19.42 6.23 1.88
CA GLU A 31 -19.55 7.56 1.26
C GLU A 31 -18.19 8.30 1.23
N GLU A 32 -17.41 8.25 2.32
CA GLU A 32 -16.05 8.83 2.35
C GLU A 32 -15.10 8.17 1.37
N ILE A 33 -15.31 6.88 1.08
CA ILE A 33 -14.56 6.13 0.07
C ILE A 33 -15.07 6.46 -1.36
N GLY A 34 -16.19 7.16 -1.48
CA GLY A 34 -16.82 7.51 -2.75
C GLY A 34 -17.75 6.42 -3.28
N GLU A 35 -18.24 5.54 -2.40
CA GLU A 35 -19.15 4.45 -2.70
C GLU A 35 -20.50 4.67 -2.03
N LYS A 36 -21.58 4.22 -2.67
CA LYS A 36 -22.95 4.32 -2.11
C LYS A 36 -23.34 3.09 -1.32
N GLU A 37 -22.92 1.93 -1.77
CA GLU A 37 -23.34 0.64 -1.23
C GLU A 37 -22.12 -0.29 -1.12
N ASN A 38 -22.17 -1.25 -0.20
CA ASN A 38 -21.14 -2.27 -0.05
C ASN A 38 -21.48 -3.49 -0.92
N PHE A 39 -20.84 -3.60 -2.08
CA PHE A 39 -20.95 -4.73 -2.98
C PHE A 39 -19.88 -5.80 -2.75
N ILE A 40 -18.89 -5.56 -1.91
CA ILE A 40 -17.78 -6.49 -1.70
C ILE A 40 -18.12 -7.51 -0.63
N GLY A 41 -18.84 -7.09 0.42
CA GLY A 41 -18.94 -7.85 1.66
C GLY A 41 -17.65 -7.77 2.48
N ASP A 42 -17.46 -8.73 3.39
CA ASP A 42 -16.34 -8.73 4.31
C ASP A 42 -15.05 -9.20 3.63
N PHE A 43 -13.99 -8.45 3.86
CA PHE A 43 -12.63 -8.82 3.52
C PHE A 43 -11.64 -8.22 4.53
N GLY A 44 -10.44 -8.74 4.57
CA GLY A 44 -9.36 -8.18 5.38
C GLY A 44 -8.10 -7.99 4.54
N GLY A 45 -7.16 -7.23 5.06
CA GLY A 45 -5.89 -7.04 4.36
C GLY A 45 -4.82 -6.44 5.24
N VAL A 46 -3.58 -6.67 4.86
CA VAL A 46 -2.40 -6.07 5.48
C VAL A 46 -1.51 -5.53 4.38
N LEU A 47 -1.10 -4.28 4.50
CA LEU A 47 -0.20 -3.62 3.57
C LEU A 47 1.06 -3.16 4.31
N TYR A 48 2.21 -3.47 3.76
CA TYR A 48 3.50 -3.02 4.24
C TYR A 48 4.17 -2.17 3.18
N PHE A 49 4.67 -1.03 3.61
CA PHE A 49 5.53 -0.20 2.78
C PHE A 49 6.99 -0.39 3.17
N TYR A 50 7.85 -0.44 2.18
CA TYR A 50 9.29 -0.40 2.41
C TYR A 50 9.97 0.47 1.35
N LYS A 51 11.00 1.16 1.76
CA LYS A 51 11.81 1.94 0.85
C LYS A 51 12.87 1.06 0.21
N ILE A 52 12.86 0.98 -1.13
CA ILE A 52 13.78 0.12 -1.89
C ILE A 52 15.16 0.76 -2.03
N SER A 53 15.19 2.06 -2.22
CA SER A 53 16.44 2.80 -2.38
C SER A 53 16.35 4.18 -1.75
N GLY A 54 17.47 4.67 -1.26
CA GLY A 54 17.69 6.04 -0.88
C GLY A 54 19.08 6.44 -1.33
N ASN A 55 19.23 7.64 -1.89
CA ASN A 55 20.55 8.19 -2.01
C ASN A 55 21.04 8.66 -0.62
N LYS A 56 22.35 8.86 -0.46
CA LYS A 56 22.93 9.30 0.83
C LYS A 56 22.32 10.61 1.34
N LYS A 57 21.89 11.49 0.45
CA LYS A 57 21.23 12.76 0.82
C LYS A 57 19.85 12.50 1.42
N ASP A 58 19.05 11.60 0.80
CA ASP A 58 17.74 11.24 1.33
C ASP A 58 17.83 10.46 2.64
N GLN A 59 18.82 9.58 2.79
CA GLN A 59 19.08 8.88 4.04
C GLN A 59 19.34 9.86 5.18
N LYS A 60 20.24 10.82 4.94
CA LYS A 60 20.57 11.86 5.94
C LYS A 60 19.37 12.78 6.23
N ARG A 61 18.66 13.21 5.18
CA ARG A 61 17.55 14.17 5.31
C ARG A 61 16.31 13.58 5.97
N PHE A 62 16.02 12.28 5.74
CA PHE A 62 14.81 11.61 6.25
C PHE A 62 15.14 10.54 7.29
N TYR A 63 16.37 10.52 7.79
CA TYR A 63 16.82 9.60 8.84
C TYR A 63 16.57 8.12 8.52
N TYR A 64 16.70 7.71 7.25
CA TYR A 64 16.56 6.31 6.89
C TYR A 64 17.77 5.50 7.30
N LYS A 65 17.55 4.33 7.89
CA LYS A 65 18.60 3.31 8.01
C LYS A 65 18.96 2.78 6.62
N ASP A 66 20.21 2.42 6.42
CA ASP A 66 20.66 1.77 5.19
C ASP A 66 20.02 0.37 5.09
N PHE A 67 19.36 0.11 3.98
CA PHE A 67 18.71 -1.15 3.68
C PHE A 67 19.41 -1.92 2.57
N THR A 68 20.73 -1.78 2.46
CA THR A 68 21.53 -2.55 1.50
C THR A 68 21.24 -4.04 1.66
N GLY A 69 20.86 -4.68 0.58
CA GLY A 69 20.50 -6.10 0.57
C GLY A 69 19.01 -6.45 0.51
N ARG A 70 18.09 -5.50 0.75
CA ARG A 70 16.64 -5.76 0.69
C ARG A 70 16.00 -5.61 -0.69
N VAL A 71 16.74 -5.18 -1.69
CA VAL A 71 16.24 -5.06 -3.09
C VAL A 71 15.68 -6.39 -3.60
N ASN A 72 16.24 -7.51 -3.16
CA ASN A 72 15.76 -8.84 -3.53
C ASN A 72 14.43 -9.24 -2.84
N LEU A 73 14.08 -8.62 -1.70
CA LEU A 73 12.80 -8.88 -1.03
C LEU A 73 11.63 -8.31 -1.84
N ALA A 74 11.79 -7.13 -2.42
CA ALA A 74 10.78 -6.53 -3.29
C ALA A 74 10.44 -7.44 -4.47
N LYS A 75 11.48 -8.02 -5.10
CA LYS A 75 11.31 -8.94 -6.22
C LYS A 75 10.66 -10.26 -5.82
N LYS A 76 10.95 -10.78 -4.62
CA LYS A 76 10.39 -12.05 -4.14
C LYS A 76 9.00 -11.92 -3.52
N PHE A 77 8.77 -10.86 -2.76
CA PHE A 77 7.59 -10.73 -1.90
C PHE A 77 6.75 -9.49 -2.21
N GLY A 78 7.22 -8.61 -3.10
CA GLY A 78 6.50 -7.39 -3.49
C GLY A 78 5.15 -7.69 -4.14
N GLY A 79 4.36 -6.63 -4.32
CA GLY A 79 3.02 -6.71 -4.86
C GLY A 79 1.96 -7.06 -3.81
N ILE A 80 0.73 -6.82 -4.16
CA ILE A 80 -0.44 -7.11 -3.30
C ILE A 80 -1.07 -8.41 -3.79
N LYS A 81 -1.10 -9.39 -2.92
CA LYS A 81 -1.54 -10.76 -3.21
C LYS A 81 -2.95 -10.97 -2.68
N ILE A 82 -3.78 -11.68 -3.42
CA ILE A 82 -5.13 -12.03 -2.98
C ILE A 82 -5.16 -13.48 -2.53
N TYR A 83 -5.78 -13.72 -1.38
CA TYR A 83 -6.05 -15.05 -0.83
C TYR A 83 -7.54 -15.23 -0.63
N ARG A 84 -8.05 -16.39 -1.00
CA ARG A 84 -9.40 -16.84 -0.70
C ARG A 84 -9.32 -17.95 0.35
N ASP A 85 -9.70 -17.64 1.57
CA ASP A 85 -9.32 -18.38 2.77
C ASP A 85 -7.78 -18.51 2.83
N GLN A 86 -7.23 -19.70 2.71
CA GLN A 86 -5.80 -19.96 2.73
C GLN A 86 -5.21 -20.18 1.31
N PHE A 87 -6.03 -20.12 0.26
CA PHE A 87 -5.59 -20.37 -1.10
C PHE A 87 -5.30 -19.07 -1.84
N ARG A 88 -4.12 -19.02 -2.43
CA ARG A 88 -3.72 -17.87 -3.24
C ARG A 88 -4.50 -17.81 -4.53
N VAL A 89 -5.05 -16.63 -4.83
CA VAL A 89 -5.70 -16.33 -6.10
C VAL A 89 -4.66 -15.68 -7.02
N ARG A 90 -4.23 -16.45 -8.03
CA ARG A 90 -3.33 -15.94 -9.06
C ARG A 90 -4.12 -15.19 -10.14
N PRO A 91 -3.48 -14.26 -10.90
CA PRO A 91 -2.05 -13.93 -10.89
C PRO A 91 -1.67 -12.71 -10.03
N TYR A 92 -2.60 -12.14 -9.26
CA TYR A 92 -2.42 -10.87 -8.55
C TYR A 92 -1.15 -10.81 -7.69
N GLY A 93 -0.34 -9.77 -7.95
CA GLY A 93 0.90 -9.53 -7.21
C GLY A 93 2.01 -10.56 -7.46
N GLU A 94 1.97 -11.30 -8.57
CA GLU A 94 3.05 -12.19 -8.99
C GLU A 94 4.15 -11.40 -9.70
N TYR A 95 5.37 -11.44 -9.15
CA TYR A 95 6.49 -10.74 -9.75
C TYR A 95 6.84 -11.35 -11.12
N GLY A 96 6.95 -10.49 -12.12
CA GLY A 96 7.21 -10.91 -13.51
C GLY A 96 5.94 -11.20 -14.32
N ASP A 97 4.78 -11.14 -13.70
CA ASP A 97 3.49 -11.24 -14.37
C ASP A 97 2.92 -9.83 -14.66
N ASN A 98 2.04 -9.73 -15.67
CA ASN A 98 1.34 -8.47 -16.01
C ASN A 98 0.47 -7.96 -14.85
N ASP A 99 -0.09 -8.87 -14.06
CA ASP A 99 -0.94 -8.58 -12.92
C ASP A 99 -0.15 -8.35 -11.60
N PHE A 100 1.18 -8.17 -11.69
CA PHE A 100 1.97 -7.73 -10.54
C PHE A 100 1.47 -6.39 -10.01
N ASP A 101 1.19 -5.44 -10.89
CA ASP A 101 0.68 -4.11 -10.58
C ASP A 101 -0.80 -3.95 -10.95
N TRP A 102 -1.64 -4.89 -10.54
CA TRP A 102 -3.06 -4.92 -10.86
C TRP A 102 -3.88 -3.73 -10.32
N LEU A 103 -3.31 -2.95 -9.39
CA LEU A 103 -3.84 -1.68 -8.90
C LEU A 103 -3.28 -0.46 -9.65
N GLU A 104 -2.44 -0.65 -10.66
CA GLU A 104 -1.83 0.42 -11.46
C GLU A 104 -1.06 1.47 -10.63
N LEU A 105 -0.42 1.06 -9.54
CA LEU A 105 0.31 1.96 -8.65
C LEU A 105 1.48 2.66 -9.36
N SER A 106 2.18 1.95 -10.22
CA SER A 106 3.29 2.51 -11.01
C SER A 106 2.81 3.56 -12.00
N ALA A 107 1.66 3.34 -12.64
CA ALA A 107 1.05 4.33 -13.53
C ALA A 107 0.59 5.58 -12.75
N ARG A 108 0.01 5.40 -11.56
CA ARG A 108 -0.33 6.52 -10.65
C ARG A 108 0.90 7.33 -10.27
N ARG A 109 2.00 6.67 -9.93
CA ARG A 109 3.27 7.33 -9.57
C ARG A 109 3.84 8.11 -10.75
N ASN A 110 3.81 7.56 -11.95
CA ASN A 110 4.33 8.24 -13.14
C ASN A 110 3.53 9.50 -13.49
N ARG A 111 2.23 9.51 -13.22
CA ARG A 111 1.38 10.72 -13.40
C ARG A 111 1.61 11.77 -12.32
N SER A 112 2.17 11.42 -11.18
CA SER A 112 2.44 12.33 -10.06
C SER A 112 3.83 12.04 -9.47
N PRO A 113 4.92 12.45 -10.14
CA PRO A 113 6.29 12.10 -9.76
C PRO A 113 6.87 12.96 -8.62
N ALA A 114 6.04 13.54 -7.77
CA ALA A 114 6.49 14.37 -6.66
C ALA A 114 7.34 13.57 -5.67
N GLY A 115 8.44 14.17 -5.21
CA GLY A 115 9.24 13.61 -4.11
C GLY A 115 8.53 13.74 -2.77
N LEU A 116 8.87 12.86 -1.82
CA LEU A 116 8.23 12.76 -0.50
C LEU A 116 8.20 14.08 0.29
N GLY A 117 9.30 14.85 0.26
CA GLY A 117 9.41 16.13 0.97
C GLY A 117 9.06 17.36 0.13
N LYS A 118 8.52 17.20 -1.07
CA LYS A 118 8.12 18.34 -1.90
C LYS A 118 6.81 18.96 -1.41
N GLU A 119 6.75 20.29 -1.37
CA GLU A 119 5.54 21.01 -0.95
C GLU A 119 4.42 20.86 -1.97
N ASN A 120 4.75 20.91 -3.25
CA ASN A 120 3.80 20.76 -4.34
C ASN A 120 3.77 19.35 -4.90
N GLY A 121 2.60 18.93 -5.33
CA GLY A 121 2.35 17.62 -5.90
C GLY A 121 2.11 16.53 -4.85
N ASN A 122 1.62 15.39 -5.31
CA ASN A 122 1.31 14.25 -4.45
C ASN A 122 2.37 13.16 -4.63
N TRP A 123 3.03 12.80 -3.53
CA TRP A 123 3.89 11.64 -3.53
C TRP A 123 3.06 10.36 -3.68
N ARG A 124 3.52 9.45 -4.52
CA ARG A 124 2.85 8.17 -4.80
C ARG A 124 3.80 7.01 -4.63
N VAL A 125 3.28 5.93 -4.06
CA VAL A 125 4.01 4.68 -3.91
C VAL A 125 4.01 3.90 -5.22
N GLY A 126 5.11 3.19 -5.52
CA GLY A 126 5.16 2.26 -6.63
C GLY A 126 4.83 0.83 -6.20
N SER A 127 4.39 0.00 -7.12
CA SER A 127 4.04 -1.41 -6.85
C SER A 127 5.17 -2.22 -6.23
N GLU A 128 6.40 -1.89 -6.59
CA GLU A 128 7.60 -2.53 -6.04
C GLU A 128 7.90 -2.14 -4.58
N GLN A 129 7.24 -1.10 -4.05
CA GLN A 129 7.44 -0.58 -2.70
C GLN A 129 6.38 -1.07 -1.71
N ILE A 130 5.37 -1.79 -2.20
CA ILE A 130 4.31 -2.36 -1.38
C ILE A 130 4.40 -3.89 -1.38
N LEU A 131 4.25 -4.43 -0.21
CA LEU A 131 3.99 -5.84 0.05
C LEU A 131 2.63 -5.93 0.73
N GLY A 132 1.74 -6.79 0.25
CA GLY A 132 0.43 -6.89 0.88
C GLY A 132 -0.28 -8.20 0.63
N THR A 133 -1.23 -8.45 1.49
CA THR A 133 -2.20 -9.54 1.34
C THR A 133 -3.60 -9.01 1.52
N VAL A 134 -4.50 -9.47 0.67
CA VAL A 134 -5.94 -9.28 0.79
C VAL A 134 -6.56 -10.65 1.00
N SER A 135 -7.33 -10.80 2.05
CA SER A 135 -7.96 -12.06 2.43
C SER A 135 -9.47 -11.97 2.25
N ILE A 136 -10.02 -12.88 1.48
CA ILE A 136 -11.44 -12.96 1.15
C ILE A 136 -11.96 -14.32 1.64
N SER A 137 -13.10 -14.34 2.31
CA SER A 137 -13.75 -15.58 2.68
C SER A 137 -14.32 -16.30 1.46
N ARG A 138 -14.28 -17.62 1.46
CA ARG A 138 -14.97 -18.46 0.46
C ARG A 138 -16.49 -18.26 0.47
N LYS A 139 -17.05 -17.82 1.59
CA LYS A 139 -18.46 -17.47 1.72
C LYS A 139 -18.84 -16.16 1.02
N ASN A 140 -17.87 -15.36 0.64
CA ASN A 140 -18.11 -14.13 -0.09
C ASN A 140 -18.43 -14.43 -1.55
N THR A 141 -19.70 -14.29 -1.92
CA THR A 141 -20.23 -14.54 -3.27
C THR A 141 -20.04 -13.35 -4.21
N ASN A 142 -19.67 -12.18 -3.69
CA ASN A 142 -19.49 -10.97 -4.49
C ASN A 142 -18.09 -10.87 -5.13
N LEU A 143 -17.18 -11.72 -4.66
CA LEU A 143 -15.80 -11.81 -5.14
C LEU A 143 -15.47 -13.26 -5.53
N GLU A 144 -16.25 -13.84 -6.43
CA GLU A 144 -16.03 -15.22 -6.86
C GLU A 144 -14.79 -15.39 -7.73
N ALA A 145 -14.19 -16.58 -7.66
CA ALA A 145 -13.12 -16.93 -8.58
C ALA A 145 -13.67 -17.04 -10.02
N ALA A 146 -12.87 -16.60 -10.98
CA ALA A 146 -13.23 -16.76 -12.39
C ALA A 146 -13.40 -18.26 -12.74
N ALA A 147 -14.27 -18.56 -13.68
CA ALA A 147 -14.60 -19.93 -14.10
C ALA A 147 -13.37 -20.75 -14.55
N ASN A 148 -12.37 -20.08 -15.12
CA ASN A 148 -11.10 -20.67 -15.53
C ASN A 148 -10.11 -20.82 -14.36
N ARG A 149 -10.52 -20.51 -13.13
CA ARG A 149 -9.70 -20.49 -11.91
C ARG A 149 -8.50 -19.53 -11.94
N ASN A 150 -8.50 -18.60 -12.89
CA ASN A 150 -7.45 -17.62 -13.04
C ASN A 150 -8.00 -16.22 -12.69
N GLY A 151 -7.77 -15.79 -11.44
CA GLY A 151 -8.23 -14.52 -10.93
C GLY A 151 -9.62 -14.54 -10.29
N ILE A 152 -10.11 -13.34 -10.03
CA ILE A 152 -11.47 -13.07 -9.55
C ILE A 152 -12.31 -12.62 -10.73
N GLN A 153 -13.58 -13.00 -10.74
CA GLN A 153 -14.49 -12.57 -11.76
C GLN A 153 -14.60 -11.04 -11.79
N GLU A 154 -14.37 -10.45 -12.97
CA GLU A 154 -14.56 -9.02 -13.17
C GLU A 154 -16.03 -8.65 -12.93
N GLY A 155 -16.24 -7.68 -12.04
CA GLY A 155 -17.59 -7.26 -11.66
C GLY A 155 -17.56 -6.05 -10.73
N ILE A 156 -18.75 -5.66 -10.27
CA ILE A 156 -18.91 -4.48 -9.38
C ILE A 156 -18.14 -4.68 -8.09
N GLY A 157 -18.19 -5.85 -7.47
CA GLY A 157 -17.47 -6.16 -6.23
C GLY A 157 -15.97 -6.05 -6.39
N PHE A 158 -15.39 -6.61 -7.45
CA PHE A 158 -13.94 -6.53 -7.69
C PHE A 158 -13.48 -5.10 -8.02
N SER A 159 -14.27 -4.36 -8.79
CA SER A 159 -14.01 -2.95 -9.08
C SER A 159 -14.04 -2.10 -7.79
N GLN A 160 -14.99 -2.39 -6.90
CA GLN A 160 -15.09 -1.72 -5.60
C GLN A 160 -13.91 -2.09 -4.70
N LEU A 161 -13.47 -3.35 -4.68
CA LEU A 161 -12.27 -3.79 -3.95
C LEU A 161 -11.04 -2.97 -4.39
N LYS A 162 -10.84 -2.81 -5.70
CA LYS A 162 -9.75 -1.99 -6.24
C LYS A 162 -9.83 -0.55 -5.73
N ARG A 163 -11.02 0.07 -5.73
CA ARG A 163 -11.22 1.44 -5.26
C ARG A 163 -10.93 1.59 -3.77
N ILE A 164 -11.41 0.67 -2.95
CA ILE A 164 -11.14 0.71 -1.50
C ILE A 164 -9.64 0.55 -1.21
N LEU A 165 -8.98 -0.39 -1.85
CA LEU A 165 -7.53 -0.55 -1.66
C LEU A 165 -6.75 0.68 -2.11
N LEU A 166 -7.13 1.30 -3.22
CA LEU A 166 -6.54 2.55 -3.69
C LEU A 166 -6.81 3.71 -2.74
N PHE A 167 -7.99 3.77 -2.14
CA PHE A 167 -8.30 4.75 -1.10
C PHE A 167 -7.39 4.57 0.11
N VAL A 168 -7.29 3.36 0.67
CA VAL A 168 -6.40 3.06 1.81
C VAL A 168 -4.95 3.42 1.50
N ILE A 169 -4.47 3.07 0.30
CA ILE A 169 -3.13 3.42 -0.14
C ILE A 169 -2.97 4.94 -0.23
N SER A 170 -3.97 5.68 -0.72
CA SER A 170 -3.89 7.13 -0.83
C SER A 170 -3.88 7.83 0.52
N GLU A 171 -4.57 7.30 1.53
CA GLU A 171 -4.51 7.78 2.90
C GLU A 171 -3.11 7.58 3.50
N PHE A 172 -2.53 6.38 3.32
CA PHE A 172 -1.15 6.11 3.68
C PHE A 172 -0.16 7.06 2.99
N GLU A 173 -0.32 7.29 1.67
CA GLU A 173 0.52 8.21 0.91
C GLU A 173 0.48 9.64 1.46
N ARG A 174 -0.72 10.10 1.85
CA ARG A 174 -0.95 11.43 2.43
C ARG A 174 -0.25 11.58 3.77
N ASP A 175 -0.42 10.61 4.67
CA ASP A 175 0.22 10.62 5.98
C ASP A 175 1.73 10.62 5.86
N ARG A 176 2.25 9.72 5.03
CA ARG A 176 3.68 9.63 4.83
C ARG A 176 4.28 10.90 4.21
N GLN A 177 3.55 11.53 3.28
CA GLN A 177 4.00 12.79 2.69
C GLN A 177 3.97 13.94 3.72
N PHE A 178 2.99 13.95 4.61
CA PHE A 178 2.92 14.92 5.72
C PHE A 178 4.16 14.81 6.61
N VAL A 179 4.51 13.60 7.04
CA VAL A 179 5.73 13.35 7.82
C VAL A 179 6.98 13.73 7.03
N GLY A 180 7.07 13.31 5.76
CA GLY A 180 8.19 13.63 4.89
C GLY A 180 8.41 15.12 4.66
N ARG A 181 7.32 15.90 4.55
CA ARG A 181 7.40 17.37 4.46
C ARG A 181 7.90 18.00 5.75
N LYS A 182 7.42 17.52 6.91
CA LYS A 182 7.93 17.99 8.21
C LYS A 182 9.42 17.72 8.35
N LEU A 183 9.87 16.49 8.10
CA LEU A 183 11.29 16.12 8.17
C LEU A 183 12.17 16.87 7.15
N ALA A 184 11.62 17.28 6.02
CA ALA A 184 12.37 18.05 5.01
C ALA A 184 12.62 19.51 5.40
N ARG A 185 11.94 20.02 6.42
CA ARG A 185 12.09 21.39 6.93
C ARG A 185 13.15 21.52 8.03
N TYR A 186 13.57 20.39 8.60
CA TYR A 186 14.71 20.30 9.53
C TYR A 186 16.03 20.09 8.77
#